data_96294bd2ec544e8475882ad466fd174b
#
_entry.id   96294bd2ec544e8475882ad466fd174b
#
_cell.length_a   1.000
_cell.length_b   1.000
_cell.length_c   1.000
_cell.angle_alpha   90.00
_cell.angle_beta   90.00
_cell.angle_gamma   90.00
#
_symmetry.space_group_name_H-M   'P 1'
#
loop_
_entity.id
_entity.type
_entity.pdbx_description
1 polymer ?
#
loop_
_entity_poly.entity_id
_entity_poly.type
_entity_poly.pdbx_seq_one_letter_code
_entity_poly.pdbx_strand_id
1 'polypeptide(L)'
;ATHAESEFIWVIDPLDGSSYYARGIPSFSVSIALIKGHSVILGVVENPFFNETFHAFLSMGAFLNRNAISVSTTTALSSAIFNFGHRYLRSEGYKPASVHNLMAVRSIRGGGSCAQELCQIACGRIDGLVTVNQASWDFFAGKLIVEEAGGKLTELNGEAIHPLNAL
;
A
#
# COMPACT_ATOMS: atom_id res chain seq x y z
N ALA A 1 -0.48 11.42 -23.46
CA ALA A 1 0.56 12.44 -23.30
C ALA A 1 1.88 11.72 -22.98
N THR A 2 2.84 11.82 -23.87
CA THR A 2 4.18 11.21 -23.76
C THR A 2 4.98 12.00 -22.71
N HIS A 3 5.16 11.45 -21.52
CA HIS A 3 6.00 12.01 -20.45
C HIS A 3 7.45 11.48 -20.53
N ALA A 4 7.91 11.07 -21.71
CA ALA A 4 9.19 10.38 -21.91
C ALA A 4 10.45 11.24 -21.69
N GLU A 5 10.34 12.52 -21.38
CA GLU A 5 11.48 13.42 -21.23
C GLU A 5 11.64 14.08 -19.84
N SER A 6 10.74 13.82 -18.91
CA SER A 6 10.86 14.41 -17.56
C SER A 6 11.70 13.52 -16.66
N GLU A 7 12.74 14.09 -16.04
CA GLU A 7 13.53 13.42 -15.00
C GLU A 7 12.69 13.02 -13.80
N PHE A 8 11.58 13.72 -13.54
CA PHE A 8 10.68 13.51 -12.42
C PHE A 8 9.25 13.32 -12.88
N ILE A 9 8.55 12.33 -12.31
CA ILE A 9 7.15 12.04 -12.59
C ILE A 9 6.37 12.05 -11.27
N TRP A 10 5.35 12.89 -11.18
CA TRP A 10 4.37 12.85 -10.10
C TRP A 10 3.29 11.82 -10.43
N VAL A 11 2.99 10.95 -9.46
CA VAL A 11 1.90 9.98 -9.53
C VAL A 11 0.95 10.28 -8.38
N ILE A 12 -0.29 10.66 -8.70
CA ILE A 12 -1.23 11.19 -7.71
C ILE A 12 -2.57 10.47 -7.84
N ASP A 13 -3.06 9.93 -6.72
CA ASP A 13 -4.47 9.60 -6.54
C ASP A 13 -5.11 10.65 -5.62
N PRO A 14 -6.00 11.50 -6.15
CA PRO A 14 -6.64 12.54 -5.36
C PRO A 14 -7.68 12.00 -4.36
N LEU A 15 -8.20 10.78 -4.57
CA LEU A 15 -9.18 10.16 -3.70
C LEU A 15 -9.19 8.63 -3.87
N ASP A 16 -8.21 7.95 -3.29
CA ASP A 16 -8.24 6.49 -3.14
C ASP A 16 -9.30 6.08 -2.11
N GLY A 17 -10.10 5.07 -2.45
CA GLY A 17 -11.24 4.66 -1.63
C GLY A 17 -12.52 5.45 -1.90
N SER A 18 -12.72 5.97 -3.11
CA SER A 18 -13.87 6.80 -3.51
C SER A 18 -15.24 6.17 -3.20
N SER A 19 -15.37 4.85 -3.31
CA SER A 19 -16.59 4.11 -2.96
C SER A 19 -16.94 4.20 -1.47
N TYR A 20 -15.93 4.24 -0.60
CA TYR A 20 -16.06 4.37 0.85
C TYR A 20 -16.35 5.82 1.22
N TYR A 21 -15.63 6.75 0.59
CA TYR A 21 -15.89 8.19 0.75
C TYR A 21 -17.33 8.54 0.45
N ALA A 22 -17.87 8.08 -0.67
CA ALA A 22 -19.26 8.32 -1.08
C ALA A 22 -20.32 7.80 -0.10
N ARG A 23 -19.93 6.87 0.78
CA ARG A 23 -20.79 6.28 1.81
C ARG A 23 -20.51 6.78 3.22
N GLY A 24 -19.61 7.75 3.38
CA GLY A 24 -19.21 8.28 4.68
C GLY A 24 -18.40 7.30 5.53
N ILE A 25 -17.79 6.29 4.91
CA ILE A 25 -16.91 5.34 5.61
C ILE A 25 -15.49 5.94 5.62
N PRO A 26 -14.84 6.09 6.79
CA PRO A 26 -13.55 6.77 6.92
C PRO A 26 -12.37 5.90 6.47
N SER A 27 -12.44 5.33 5.27
CA SER A 27 -11.40 4.51 4.65
C SER A 27 -11.11 5.04 3.25
N PHE A 28 -10.51 6.20 3.21
CA PHE A 28 -10.10 6.92 2.00
C PHE A 28 -8.86 7.75 2.28
N SER A 29 -8.08 8.04 1.24
CA SER A 29 -6.86 8.82 1.36
C SER A 29 -6.52 9.59 0.08
N VAL A 30 -5.59 10.54 0.20
CA VAL A 30 -4.86 11.16 -0.91
C VAL A 30 -3.50 10.49 -0.98
N SER A 31 -3.08 10.04 -2.16
CA SER A 31 -1.80 9.37 -2.37
C SER A 31 -0.95 10.14 -3.38
N ILE A 32 0.28 10.48 -3.01
CA ILE A 32 1.22 11.25 -3.84
C ILE A 32 2.57 10.56 -3.84
N ALA A 33 3.08 10.21 -5.01
CA ALA A 33 4.43 9.69 -5.18
C ALA A 33 5.23 10.53 -6.17
N LEU A 34 6.53 10.64 -5.96
CA LEU A 34 7.49 11.22 -6.90
C LEU A 34 8.45 10.13 -7.35
N ILE A 35 8.55 9.96 -8.65
CA ILE A 35 9.48 9.04 -9.30
C ILE A 35 10.63 9.83 -9.91
N LYS A 36 11.85 9.35 -9.73
CA LYS A 36 13.04 9.77 -10.46
C LYS A 36 13.66 8.57 -11.15
N GLY A 37 13.71 8.60 -12.49
CA GLY A 37 14.16 7.44 -13.27
C GLY A 37 13.31 6.20 -12.99
N HIS A 38 13.89 5.17 -12.39
CA HIS A 38 13.21 3.89 -12.06
C HIS A 38 12.83 3.77 -10.58
N SER A 39 12.97 4.82 -9.78
CA SER A 39 12.78 4.73 -8.33
C SER A 39 11.73 5.71 -7.82
N VAL A 40 10.86 5.26 -6.94
CA VAL A 40 10.02 6.15 -6.13
C VAL A 40 10.94 6.77 -5.07
N ILE A 41 11.05 8.10 -5.07
CA ILE A 41 11.96 8.84 -4.18
C ILE A 41 11.26 9.59 -3.06
N LEU A 42 9.95 9.80 -3.20
CA LEU A 42 9.08 10.40 -2.21
C LEU A 42 7.72 9.71 -2.25
N GLY A 43 7.16 9.40 -1.10
CA GLY A 43 5.78 8.95 -0.92
C GLY A 43 5.10 9.73 0.18
N VAL A 44 3.88 10.20 -0.07
CA VAL A 44 3.00 10.82 0.93
C VAL A 44 1.62 10.23 0.78
N VAL A 45 1.02 9.80 1.89
CA VAL A 45 -0.37 9.38 1.97
C VAL A 45 -1.03 10.13 3.10
N GLU A 46 -2.04 10.90 2.78
CA GLU A 46 -2.83 11.65 3.76
C GLU A 46 -4.17 10.96 4.00
N ASN A 47 -4.47 10.70 5.26
CA ASN A 47 -5.81 10.32 5.70
C ASN A 47 -6.44 11.51 6.44
N PRO A 48 -7.26 12.32 5.78
CA PRO A 48 -7.77 13.56 6.36
C PRO A 48 -8.78 13.32 7.49
N PHE A 49 -9.45 12.16 7.50
CA PHE A 49 -10.42 11.85 8.56
C PHE A 49 -9.75 11.63 9.91
N PHE A 50 -8.59 10.95 9.91
CA PHE A 50 -7.84 10.67 11.13
C PHE A 50 -6.72 11.68 11.41
N ASN A 51 -6.54 12.69 10.53
CA ASN A 51 -5.44 13.64 10.61
C ASN A 51 -4.07 12.94 10.67
N GLU A 52 -3.90 11.96 9.81
CA GLU A 52 -2.69 11.12 9.70
C GLU A 52 -2.02 11.35 8.35
N THR A 53 -0.82 11.92 8.38
CA THR A 53 0.06 12.06 7.21
C THR A 53 1.20 11.07 7.30
N PHE A 54 1.19 10.05 6.45
CA PHE A 54 2.28 9.11 6.29
C PHE A 54 3.22 9.62 5.20
N HIS A 55 4.52 9.58 5.43
CA HIS A 55 5.48 9.98 4.41
C HIS A 55 6.81 9.25 4.56
N ALA A 56 7.51 9.15 3.42
CA ALA A 56 8.86 8.63 3.35
C ALA A 56 9.65 9.32 2.23
N PHE A 57 10.95 9.45 2.44
CA PHE A 57 11.92 9.72 1.40
C PHE A 57 12.83 8.50 1.26
N LEU A 58 13.24 8.20 0.04
CA LEU A 58 14.13 7.07 -0.24
C LEU A 58 15.39 7.12 0.65
N SER A 59 15.63 6.03 1.39
CA SER A 59 16.73 5.84 2.34
C SER A 59 16.74 6.79 3.56
N MET A 60 15.57 7.34 3.93
CA MET A 60 15.47 8.26 5.08
C MET A 60 14.49 7.78 6.15
N GLY A 61 13.89 6.59 5.97
CA GLY A 61 12.87 6.03 6.86
C GLY A 61 11.46 6.54 6.58
N ALA A 62 10.49 5.95 7.27
CA ALA A 62 9.08 6.27 7.17
C ALA A 62 8.56 6.94 8.44
N PHE A 63 7.57 7.82 8.29
CA PHE A 63 7.02 8.62 9.36
C PHE A 63 5.50 8.68 9.29
N LEU A 64 4.87 8.69 10.46
CA LEU A 64 3.48 9.09 10.67
C LEU A 64 3.48 10.44 11.38
N ASN A 65 3.01 11.48 10.72
CA ASN A 65 3.13 12.87 11.18
C ASN A 65 4.60 13.22 11.44
N ARG A 66 5.01 13.32 12.70
CA ARG A 66 6.39 13.63 13.10
C ARG A 66 7.13 12.45 13.74
N ASN A 67 6.50 11.27 13.83
CA ASN A 67 7.05 10.12 14.53
C ASN A 67 7.54 9.08 13.51
N ALA A 68 8.76 8.58 13.71
CA ALA A 68 9.25 7.46 12.93
C ALA A 68 8.40 6.22 13.18
N ILE A 69 8.13 5.44 12.13
CA ILE A 69 7.33 4.23 12.19
C ILE A 69 8.12 3.02 11.67
N SER A 70 7.67 1.84 12.06
CA SER A 70 8.18 0.56 11.56
C SER A 70 7.04 -0.44 11.43
N VAL A 71 7.21 -1.42 10.54
CA VAL A 71 6.29 -2.54 10.40
C VAL A 71 6.21 -3.36 11.69
N SER A 72 5.19 -4.20 11.81
CA SER A 72 5.03 -5.09 12.96
C SER A 72 6.16 -6.12 13.05
N THR A 73 6.37 -6.65 14.25
CA THR A 73 7.33 -7.74 14.52
C THR A 73 6.65 -9.12 14.56
N THR A 74 5.41 -9.22 14.11
CA THR A 74 4.64 -10.48 14.07
C THR A 74 5.31 -11.47 13.11
N THR A 75 5.64 -12.67 13.60
CA THR A 75 6.32 -13.72 12.83
C THR A 75 5.43 -14.93 12.55
N ALA A 76 4.34 -15.09 13.30
CA ALA A 76 3.42 -16.22 13.15
C ALA A 76 2.12 -15.81 12.48
N LEU A 77 1.70 -16.50 11.42
CA LEU A 77 0.44 -16.25 10.73
C LEU A 77 -0.76 -16.31 11.67
N SER A 78 -0.75 -17.23 12.65
CA SER A 78 -1.83 -17.36 13.64
C SER A 78 -2.02 -16.13 14.55
N SER A 79 -1.06 -15.20 14.55
CA SER A 79 -1.14 -13.93 15.26
C SER A 79 -1.35 -12.74 14.34
N ALA A 80 -1.21 -12.94 13.03
CA ALA A 80 -1.22 -11.88 12.03
C ALA A 80 -2.64 -11.41 11.66
N ILE A 81 -2.76 -10.11 11.38
CA ILE A 81 -3.95 -9.48 10.83
C ILE A 81 -3.67 -9.10 9.37
N PHE A 82 -4.48 -9.61 8.46
CA PHE A 82 -4.33 -9.36 7.03
C PHE A 82 -5.56 -8.65 6.44
N ASN A 83 -5.28 -7.77 5.48
CA ASN A 83 -6.29 -7.25 4.58
C ASN A 83 -6.27 -8.00 3.25
N PHE A 84 -7.47 -8.20 2.68
CA PHE A 84 -7.64 -8.80 1.36
C PHE A 84 -8.48 -7.90 0.48
N GLY A 85 -7.91 -7.51 -0.65
CA GLY A 85 -8.64 -6.77 -1.66
C GLY A 85 -9.78 -7.61 -2.26
N HIS A 86 -10.97 -7.01 -2.39
CA HIS A 86 -12.14 -7.71 -2.95
C HIS A 86 -11.90 -8.22 -4.37
N ARG A 87 -11.04 -7.53 -5.16
CA ARG A 87 -10.66 -7.95 -6.53
C ARG A 87 -9.91 -9.28 -6.51
N TYR A 88 -9.03 -9.48 -5.50
CA TYR A 88 -8.34 -10.75 -5.30
C TYR A 88 -9.32 -11.89 -5.02
N LEU A 89 -10.29 -11.69 -4.15
CA LEU A 89 -11.28 -12.69 -3.78
C LEU A 89 -12.21 -13.09 -4.96
N ARG A 90 -12.33 -12.23 -5.97
CA ARG A 90 -13.12 -12.48 -7.19
C ARG A 90 -12.31 -13.06 -8.34
N SER A 91 -10.98 -13.03 -8.28
CA SER A 91 -10.12 -13.53 -9.36
C SER A 91 -10.05 -15.06 -9.34
N GLU A 92 -10.39 -15.71 -10.47
CA GLU A 92 -10.44 -17.19 -10.55
C GLU A 92 -9.05 -17.84 -10.52
N GLY A 93 -8.02 -17.15 -10.99
CA GLY A 93 -6.66 -17.69 -11.12
C GLY A 93 -5.86 -17.82 -9.81
N TYR A 94 -6.32 -17.22 -8.72
CA TYR A 94 -5.52 -17.09 -7.48
C TYR A 94 -6.06 -17.90 -6.28
N LYS A 95 -7.16 -18.64 -6.47
CA LYS A 95 -7.95 -19.21 -5.37
C LYS A 95 -7.41 -20.41 -4.60
N PRO A 96 -6.64 -21.37 -5.11
CA PRO A 96 -6.51 -22.64 -4.37
C PRO A 96 -5.52 -22.64 -3.19
N ALA A 97 -4.29 -22.20 -3.40
CA ALA A 97 -3.25 -22.31 -2.36
C ALA A 97 -3.29 -21.17 -1.34
N SER A 98 -3.62 -19.97 -1.80
CA SER A 98 -3.66 -18.77 -0.96
C SER A 98 -4.84 -18.75 0.01
N VAL A 99 -6.00 -19.27 -0.38
CA VAL A 99 -7.17 -19.37 0.53
C VAL A 99 -6.88 -20.26 1.73
N HIS A 100 -6.12 -21.35 1.55
CA HIS A 100 -5.74 -22.19 2.68
C HIS A 100 -4.85 -21.45 3.69
N ASN A 101 -3.87 -20.68 3.19
CA ASN A 101 -3.01 -19.86 4.04
C ASN A 101 -3.78 -18.71 4.71
N LEU A 102 -4.85 -18.20 4.06
CA LEU A 102 -5.75 -17.20 4.63
C LEU A 102 -6.45 -17.68 5.90
N MET A 103 -6.78 -18.97 5.97
CA MET A 103 -7.43 -19.56 7.15
C MET A 103 -6.48 -19.69 8.34
N ALA A 104 -5.16 -19.56 8.10
CA ALA A 104 -4.14 -19.64 9.15
C ALA A 104 -3.90 -18.31 9.86
N VAL A 105 -4.37 -17.16 9.31
CA VAL A 105 -4.18 -15.86 9.96
C VAL A 105 -5.21 -15.63 11.07
N ARG A 106 -4.83 -14.84 12.06
CA ARG A 106 -5.69 -14.51 13.20
C ARG A 106 -6.95 -13.78 12.80
N SER A 107 -6.86 -12.86 11.85
CA SER A 107 -8.01 -12.05 11.41
C SER A 107 -7.82 -11.59 9.97
N ILE A 108 -8.93 -11.62 9.23
CA ILE A 108 -9.03 -11.06 7.88
C ILE A 108 -9.93 -9.83 7.96
N ARG A 109 -9.48 -8.76 7.31
CA ARG A 109 -10.26 -7.53 7.18
C ARG A 109 -10.27 -7.08 5.72
N GLY A 110 -11.22 -6.25 5.35
CA GLY A 110 -11.26 -5.54 4.08
C GLY A 110 -11.07 -4.05 4.33
N GLY A 111 -10.26 -3.41 3.54
CA GLY A 111 -10.12 -1.96 3.51
C GLY A 111 -10.74 -1.35 2.28
N GLY A 112 -10.77 -0.03 2.22
CA GLY A 112 -11.36 0.74 1.13
C GLY A 112 -10.36 1.48 0.27
N SER A 113 -9.20 1.81 0.82
CA SER A 113 -8.12 2.55 0.20
C SER A 113 -6.85 1.71 0.27
N CYS A 114 -6.28 1.35 -0.88
CA CYS A 114 -5.04 0.59 -0.95
C CYS A 114 -3.87 1.36 -0.34
N ALA A 115 -3.76 2.65 -0.63
CA ALA A 115 -2.72 3.50 -0.07
C ALA A 115 -2.80 3.58 1.47
N GLN A 116 -4.00 3.72 2.02
CA GLN A 116 -4.20 3.70 3.48
C GLN A 116 -3.87 2.34 4.08
N GLU A 117 -4.23 1.22 3.44
CA GLU A 117 -3.92 -0.13 3.92
C GLU A 117 -2.41 -0.37 3.99
N LEU A 118 -1.65 0.09 3.00
CA LEU A 118 -0.19 0.04 3.01
C LEU A 118 0.39 0.87 4.17
N CYS A 119 -0.17 2.03 4.47
CA CYS A 119 0.22 2.84 5.62
C CYS A 119 -0.06 2.15 6.96
N GLN A 120 -1.16 1.40 7.07
CA GLN A 120 -1.44 0.60 8.27
C GLN A 120 -0.41 -0.52 8.47
N ILE A 121 0.13 -1.10 7.38
CA ILE A 121 1.26 -2.05 7.44
C ILE A 121 2.52 -1.32 7.90
N ALA A 122 2.85 -0.19 7.28
CA ALA A 122 4.06 0.56 7.58
C ALA A 122 4.17 0.99 9.05
N CYS A 123 3.05 1.24 9.73
CA CYS A 123 3.03 1.57 11.15
C CYS A 123 2.71 0.37 12.08
N GLY A 124 2.73 -0.86 11.56
CA GLY A 124 2.57 -2.09 12.34
C GLY A 124 1.17 -2.37 12.88
N ARG A 125 0.13 -1.68 12.37
CA ARG A 125 -1.26 -1.90 12.80
C ARG A 125 -1.88 -3.16 12.18
N ILE A 126 -1.46 -3.51 10.95
CA ILE A 126 -1.76 -4.77 10.28
C ILE A 126 -0.46 -5.37 9.73
N ASP A 127 -0.47 -6.67 9.45
CA ASP A 127 0.74 -7.43 9.13
C ASP A 127 0.89 -7.67 7.62
N GLY A 128 -0.18 -7.55 6.85
CA GLY A 128 -0.09 -7.73 5.41
C GLY A 128 -1.35 -7.38 4.64
N LEU A 129 -1.16 -7.19 3.34
CA LEU A 129 -2.20 -6.96 2.35
C LEU A 129 -1.97 -7.87 1.16
N VAL A 130 -3.02 -8.53 0.68
CA VAL A 130 -3.02 -9.22 -0.61
C VAL A 130 -4.08 -8.59 -1.50
N THR A 131 -3.66 -8.05 -2.62
CA THR A 131 -4.55 -7.41 -3.60
C THR A 131 -4.08 -7.67 -5.02
N VAL A 132 -4.91 -7.35 -6.02
CA VAL A 132 -4.59 -7.46 -7.45
C VAL A 132 -5.21 -6.31 -8.21
N ASN A 133 -4.68 -6.05 -9.41
CA ASN A 133 -5.22 -5.06 -10.35
C ASN A 133 -5.30 -3.64 -9.72
N GLN A 134 -4.27 -3.27 -8.98
CA GLN A 134 -4.09 -1.92 -8.48
C GLN A 134 -3.39 -1.07 -9.55
N ALA A 135 -3.83 0.17 -9.69
CA ALA A 135 -3.12 1.14 -10.52
C ALA A 135 -1.89 1.69 -9.77
N SER A 136 -0.92 2.21 -10.48
CA SER A 136 0.31 2.76 -9.90
C SER A 136 0.05 3.84 -8.84
N TRP A 137 -0.95 4.69 -9.04
CA TRP A 137 -1.33 5.74 -8.10
C TRP A 137 -1.94 5.21 -6.79
N ASP A 138 -2.49 3.98 -6.79
CA ASP A 138 -3.04 3.34 -5.59
C ASP A 138 -1.93 2.90 -4.62
N PHE A 139 -0.71 2.59 -5.12
CA PHE A 139 0.28 1.91 -4.26
C PHE A 139 1.70 2.48 -4.27
N PHE A 140 2.13 3.32 -5.22
CA PHE A 140 3.53 3.76 -5.27
C PHE A 140 3.98 4.54 -4.03
N ALA A 141 3.16 5.45 -3.52
CA ALA A 141 3.47 6.16 -2.28
C ALA A 141 3.56 5.19 -1.10
N GLY A 142 2.52 4.34 -0.95
CA GLY A 142 2.46 3.33 0.09
C GLY A 142 3.59 2.30 0.01
N LYS A 143 4.03 1.93 -1.21
CA LYS A 143 5.18 1.05 -1.43
C LYS A 143 6.44 1.61 -0.78
N LEU A 144 6.80 2.85 -1.11
CA LEU A 144 7.98 3.48 -0.51
C LEU A 144 7.85 3.57 1.01
N ILE A 145 6.69 3.97 1.52
CA ILE A 145 6.46 4.10 2.97
C ILE A 145 6.62 2.74 3.67
N VAL A 146 6.10 1.64 3.09
CA VAL A 146 6.27 0.29 3.64
C VAL A 146 7.73 -0.15 3.62
N GLU A 147 8.44 0.07 2.51
CA GLU A 147 9.84 -0.33 2.36
C GLU A 147 10.75 0.44 3.32
N GLU A 148 10.55 1.74 3.46
CA GLU A 148 11.28 2.59 4.41
C GLU A 148 10.93 2.30 5.88
N ALA A 149 9.78 1.70 6.14
CA ALA A 149 9.39 1.18 7.46
C ALA A 149 9.95 -0.22 7.77
N GLY A 150 10.70 -0.84 6.84
CA GLY A 150 11.30 -2.17 6.98
C GLY A 150 10.42 -3.32 6.49
N GLY A 151 9.33 -3.03 5.79
CA GLY A 151 8.47 -4.03 5.14
C GLY A 151 8.89 -4.34 3.71
N LYS A 152 8.06 -5.09 3.00
CA LYS A 152 8.30 -5.47 1.61
C LYS A 152 7.01 -5.50 0.80
N LEU A 153 7.05 -4.96 -0.43
CA LEU A 153 6.00 -5.08 -1.41
C LEU A 153 6.50 -5.86 -2.63
N THR A 154 5.75 -6.89 -3.04
CA THR A 154 6.12 -7.74 -4.18
C THR A 154 4.90 -8.05 -5.05
N GLU A 155 5.16 -8.55 -6.25
CA GLU A 155 4.18 -9.29 -7.02
C GLU A 155 3.77 -10.58 -6.27
N LEU A 156 2.67 -11.21 -6.67
CA LEU A 156 2.19 -12.45 -6.05
C LEU A 156 3.16 -13.63 -6.19
N ASN A 157 4.06 -13.61 -7.17
CA ASN A 157 5.13 -14.59 -7.36
C ASN A 157 6.39 -14.29 -6.54
N GLY A 158 6.38 -13.18 -5.77
CA GLY A 158 7.51 -12.75 -4.93
C GLY A 158 8.52 -11.84 -5.65
N GLU A 159 8.34 -11.56 -6.93
CA GLU A 159 9.22 -10.65 -7.68
C GLU A 159 9.03 -9.19 -7.25
N ALA A 160 10.07 -8.38 -7.48
CA ALA A 160 10.01 -6.95 -7.18
C ALA A 160 9.07 -6.22 -8.15
N ILE A 161 8.30 -5.29 -7.63
CA ILE A 161 7.48 -4.39 -8.45
C ILE A 161 8.37 -3.27 -9.00
N HIS A 162 8.47 -3.20 -10.32
CA HIS A 162 9.21 -2.16 -11.01
C HIS A 162 8.30 -1.00 -11.42
N PRO A 163 8.57 0.25 -10.99
CA PRO A 163 7.69 1.39 -11.25
C PRO A 163 7.34 1.61 -12.72
N LEU A 164 8.29 1.44 -13.65
CA LEU A 164 8.03 1.66 -15.09
C LEU A 164 7.13 0.59 -15.73
N ASN A 165 7.01 -0.60 -15.16
CA ASN A 165 6.14 -1.64 -15.68
C ASN A 165 4.69 -1.44 -15.21
N ALA A 166 4.46 -0.52 -14.27
CA ALA A 166 3.16 -0.23 -13.66
C ALA A 166 2.60 1.15 -14.07
N LEU A 167 3.33 1.94 -14.88
CA LEU A 167 2.87 3.19 -15.50
C LEU A 167 2.25 2.93 -16.86
#